data_d6beff2015cb532bf67881bdaead9d64
#
_entry.id   d6beff2015cb532bf67881bdaead9d64
#
_cell.length_a   1.000
_cell.length_b   1.000
_cell.length_c   1.000
_cell.angle_alpha   90.00
_cell.angle_beta   90.00
_cell.angle_gamma   90.00
#
_symmetry.space_group_name_H-M   'P 1'
#
loop_
_entity.id
_entity.type
_entity.pdbx_description
1 polymer ?
#
loop_
_entity_poly.entity_id
_entity_poly.type
_entity_poly.pdbx_seq_one_letter_code
_entity_poly.pdbx_strand_id
1 'polypeptide(L)'
;MLFQENNLFHHLTVRQNIALGMHPGLKLNPTQTASLQTIAGQMSIDSLLDRLPGELSGGQRQRVALARCLVREQPVLLLDEPFSALDPALRQEMLTLVNDVCQRQHLTLLMVSHSVEDAARIAPRSLVVADGRIAWDGADRNVAQRHSSASHLLGISAR
;
A
#
# COMPACT_ATOMS: atom_id res chain seq x y z
N MET A 1 -7.11 4.09 -4.60
CA MET A 1 -5.76 4.60 -4.91
C MET A 1 -5.19 5.26 -3.67
N LEU A 2 -3.97 4.91 -3.28
CA LEU A 2 -3.21 5.53 -2.20
C LEU A 2 -2.07 6.32 -2.83
N PHE A 3 -1.94 7.58 -2.48
CA PHE A 3 -0.87 8.46 -2.92
C PHE A 3 0.25 8.54 -1.88
N GLN A 4 1.42 9.00 -2.27
CA GLN A 4 2.61 9.18 -1.44
C GLN A 4 2.33 10.01 -0.16
N GLU A 5 1.46 11.00 -0.23
CA GLU A 5 0.95 11.73 0.94
C GLU A 5 -0.30 11.02 1.48
N ASN A 6 -0.31 10.70 2.76
CA ASN A 6 -1.36 9.90 3.41
C ASN A 6 -2.76 10.52 3.36
N ASN A 7 -2.89 11.79 2.95
CA ASN A 7 -4.14 12.53 2.74
C ASN A 7 -5.25 12.24 3.76
N LEU A 8 -4.88 12.09 5.05
CA LEU A 8 -5.84 11.93 6.12
C LEU A 8 -6.44 13.28 6.48
N PHE A 9 -7.73 13.29 6.75
CA PHE A 9 -8.44 14.46 7.25
C PHE A 9 -8.12 14.66 8.73
N HIS A 10 -7.36 15.68 9.06
CA HIS A 10 -6.82 15.93 10.40
C HIS A 10 -7.88 16.16 11.48
N HIS A 11 -9.06 16.63 11.08
CA HIS A 11 -10.18 16.89 11.98
C HIS A 11 -11.13 15.69 12.17
N LEU A 12 -10.87 14.58 11.48
CA LEU A 12 -11.63 13.35 11.59
C LEU A 12 -10.81 12.30 12.36
N THR A 13 -11.48 11.51 13.18
CA THR A 13 -10.85 10.37 13.85
C THR A 13 -10.37 9.31 12.85
N VAL A 14 -9.54 8.37 13.29
CA VAL A 14 -9.12 7.21 12.48
C VAL A 14 -10.34 6.48 11.92
N ARG A 15 -11.31 6.17 12.77
CA ARG A 15 -12.58 5.54 12.38
C ARG A 15 -13.27 6.30 11.25
N GLN A 16 -13.40 7.60 11.39
CA GLN A 16 -14.04 8.46 10.39
C GLN A 16 -13.25 8.54 9.09
N ASN A 17 -11.91 8.63 9.16
CA ASN A 17 -11.05 8.58 8.00
C ASN A 17 -11.22 7.29 7.20
N ILE A 18 -11.29 6.14 7.87
CA ILE A 18 -11.53 4.85 7.22
C ILE A 18 -12.95 4.79 6.64
N ALA A 19 -13.96 5.23 7.41
CA ALA A 19 -15.35 5.23 7.00
C ALA A 19 -15.62 6.02 5.72
N LEU A 20 -14.86 7.08 5.44
CA LEU A 20 -14.92 7.82 4.18
C LEU A 20 -14.63 6.95 2.95
N GLY A 21 -13.89 5.87 3.11
CA GLY A 21 -13.69 4.89 2.03
C GLY A 21 -14.97 4.17 1.62
N MET A 22 -15.94 4.06 2.53
CA MET A 22 -17.21 3.36 2.31
C MET A 22 -18.36 4.32 2.02
N HIS A 23 -18.47 5.42 2.77
CA HIS A 23 -19.60 6.34 2.68
C HIS A 23 -19.19 7.78 2.97
N PRO A 24 -19.41 8.72 2.04
CA PRO A 24 -19.01 10.12 2.19
C PRO A 24 -19.65 10.81 3.41
N GLY A 25 -20.86 10.41 3.78
CA GLY A 25 -21.58 10.97 4.93
C GLY A 25 -21.27 10.31 6.27
N LEU A 26 -20.26 9.43 6.33
CA LEU A 26 -19.82 8.73 7.55
C LEU A 26 -20.91 7.88 8.22
N LYS A 27 -22.00 7.60 7.52
CA LYS A 27 -23.14 6.78 8.02
C LYS A 27 -22.95 5.34 7.55
N LEU A 28 -22.36 4.52 8.39
CA LEU A 28 -22.16 3.11 8.11
C LEU A 28 -23.34 2.28 8.58
N ASN A 29 -23.71 1.29 7.77
CA ASN A 29 -24.62 0.23 8.20
C ASN A 29 -23.86 -0.81 9.07
N PRO A 30 -24.55 -1.76 9.73
CA PRO A 30 -23.92 -2.76 10.58
C PRO A 30 -22.83 -3.59 9.85
N THR A 31 -23.07 -3.98 8.61
CA THR A 31 -22.12 -4.75 7.79
C THR A 31 -20.86 -3.94 7.51
N GLN A 32 -21.00 -2.69 7.12
CA GLN A 32 -19.86 -1.78 6.88
C GLN A 32 -19.07 -1.52 8.17
N THR A 33 -19.76 -1.39 9.30
CA THR A 33 -19.11 -1.22 10.61
C THR A 33 -18.27 -2.46 10.95
N ALA A 34 -18.79 -3.66 10.72
CA ALA A 34 -18.06 -4.90 10.93
C ALA A 34 -16.85 -5.03 9.99
N SER A 35 -17.00 -4.68 8.71
CA SER A 35 -15.90 -4.66 7.74
C SER A 35 -14.79 -3.68 8.16
N LEU A 36 -15.15 -2.46 8.58
CA LEU A 36 -14.20 -1.49 9.12
C LEU A 36 -13.42 -2.06 10.31
N GLN A 37 -14.11 -2.70 11.26
CA GLN A 37 -13.48 -3.28 12.44
C GLN A 37 -12.52 -4.40 12.06
N THR A 38 -12.90 -5.25 11.11
CA THR A 38 -12.05 -6.34 10.58
C THR A 38 -10.77 -5.79 9.95
N ILE A 39 -10.89 -4.79 9.09
CA ILE A 39 -9.74 -4.14 8.44
C ILE A 39 -8.86 -3.44 9.47
N ALA A 40 -9.44 -2.75 10.45
CA ALA A 40 -8.68 -2.10 11.52
C ALA A 40 -7.84 -3.12 12.31
N GLY A 41 -8.39 -4.29 12.63
CA GLY A 41 -7.67 -5.38 13.26
C GLY A 41 -6.54 -5.93 12.38
N GLN A 42 -6.80 -6.15 11.08
CA GLN A 42 -5.76 -6.60 10.13
C GLN A 42 -4.60 -5.59 10.00
N MET A 43 -4.89 -4.29 10.12
CA MET A 43 -3.90 -3.22 10.09
C MET A 43 -3.26 -2.94 11.47
N SER A 44 -3.68 -3.64 12.53
CA SER A 44 -3.26 -3.40 13.92
C SER A 44 -3.44 -1.94 14.37
N ILE A 45 -4.59 -1.35 14.02
CA ILE A 45 -5.00 0.02 14.36
C ILE A 45 -6.36 0.08 15.08
N ASP A 46 -6.90 -1.03 15.49
CA ASP A 46 -8.18 -1.15 16.19
C ASP A 46 -8.23 -0.34 17.49
N SER A 47 -7.13 -0.32 18.25
CA SER A 47 -6.99 0.48 19.47
C SER A 47 -6.84 1.99 19.22
N LEU A 48 -6.68 2.41 17.96
CA LEU A 48 -6.44 3.79 17.56
C LEU A 48 -7.66 4.45 16.92
N LEU A 49 -8.77 3.73 16.78
CA LEU A 49 -9.93 4.16 15.99
C LEU A 49 -10.52 5.51 16.39
N ASP A 50 -10.42 5.87 17.65
CA ASP A 50 -11.00 7.10 18.20
C ASP A 50 -9.99 8.25 18.33
N ARG A 51 -8.72 8.02 17.90
CA ARG A 51 -7.67 9.05 17.86
C ARG A 51 -7.77 9.91 16.60
N LEU A 52 -7.18 11.11 16.68
CA LEU A 52 -6.97 11.99 15.54
C LEU A 52 -5.62 11.67 14.85
N PRO A 53 -5.48 11.94 13.54
CA PRO A 53 -4.23 11.70 12.81
C PRO A 53 -3.00 12.37 13.41
N GLY A 54 -3.15 13.53 14.09
CA GLY A 54 -2.05 14.22 14.76
C GLY A 54 -1.46 13.46 15.96
N GLU A 55 -2.21 12.51 16.52
CA GLU A 55 -1.80 11.67 17.66
C GLU A 55 -1.11 10.36 17.22
N LEU A 56 -0.93 10.15 15.91
CA LEU A 56 -0.40 8.94 15.33
C LEU A 56 1.04 9.12 14.87
N SER A 57 1.82 8.03 14.94
CA SER A 57 3.11 7.94 14.26
C SER A 57 2.96 7.94 12.73
N GLY A 58 4.04 8.19 11.99
CA GLY A 58 4.03 8.13 10.52
C GLY A 58 3.53 6.79 9.99
N GLY A 59 4.02 5.68 10.54
CA GLY A 59 3.59 4.34 10.16
C GLY A 59 2.13 4.05 10.51
N GLN A 60 1.64 4.54 11.65
CA GLN A 60 0.23 4.41 12.01
C GLN A 60 -0.67 5.18 11.03
N ARG A 61 -0.28 6.40 10.66
CA ARG A 61 -1.00 7.17 9.61
C ARG A 61 -1.05 6.42 8.28
N GLN A 62 0.07 5.79 7.90
CA GLN A 62 0.15 4.99 6.67
C GLN A 62 -0.81 3.79 6.71
N ARG A 63 -0.89 3.07 7.82
CA ARG A 63 -1.82 1.96 8.02
C ARG A 63 -3.28 2.42 7.94
N VAL A 64 -3.62 3.60 8.49
CA VAL A 64 -4.96 4.19 8.39
C VAL A 64 -5.31 4.52 6.94
N ALA A 65 -4.39 5.13 6.20
CA ALA A 65 -4.59 5.46 4.79
C ALA A 65 -4.80 4.20 3.93
N LEU A 66 -4.03 3.14 4.20
CA LEU A 66 -4.19 1.84 3.54
C LEU A 66 -5.54 1.20 3.90
N ALA A 67 -5.93 1.19 5.19
CA ALA A 67 -7.21 0.70 5.65
C ALA A 67 -8.39 1.38 4.92
N ARG A 68 -8.32 2.72 4.74
CA ARG A 68 -9.32 3.49 3.97
C ARG A 68 -9.43 3.05 2.51
N CYS A 69 -8.35 2.58 1.90
CA CYS A 69 -8.39 2.02 0.55
C CYS A 69 -9.02 0.62 0.53
N LEU A 70 -8.69 -0.22 1.51
CA LEU A 70 -9.11 -1.63 1.56
C LEU A 70 -10.59 -1.80 1.88
N VAL A 71 -11.18 -0.95 2.74
CA VAL A 71 -12.61 -1.01 3.07
C VAL A 71 -13.55 -0.76 1.88
N ARG A 72 -13.01 -0.31 0.76
CA ARG A 72 -13.77 -0.12 -0.48
C ARG A 72 -14.11 -1.44 -1.18
N GLU A 73 -13.53 -2.55 -0.77
CA GLU A 73 -13.74 -3.90 -1.31
C GLU A 73 -13.61 -3.97 -2.84
N GLN A 74 -12.70 -3.19 -3.41
CA GLN A 74 -12.43 -3.20 -4.83
C GLN A 74 -11.44 -4.32 -5.17
N PRO A 75 -11.60 -5.04 -6.29
CA PRO A 75 -10.75 -6.18 -6.64
C PRO A 75 -9.31 -5.78 -7.00
N VAL A 76 -9.06 -4.47 -7.22
CA VAL A 76 -7.74 -3.94 -7.58
C VAL A 76 -7.34 -2.85 -6.59
N LEU A 77 -6.15 -3.02 -6.01
CA LEU A 77 -5.50 -2.03 -5.13
C LEU A 77 -4.38 -1.33 -5.91
N LEU A 78 -4.50 -0.01 -6.05
CA LEU A 78 -3.50 0.83 -6.72
C LEU A 78 -2.72 1.62 -5.67
N LEU A 79 -1.41 1.44 -5.63
CA LEU A 79 -0.49 2.13 -4.73
C LEU A 79 0.58 2.88 -5.54
N ASP A 80 0.72 4.18 -5.28
CA ASP A 80 1.70 5.02 -5.94
C ASP A 80 2.73 5.48 -4.90
N GLU A 81 3.94 4.94 -4.97
CA GLU A 81 5.06 5.18 -4.05
C GLU A 81 4.66 5.15 -2.55
N PRO A 82 3.85 4.17 -2.11
CA PRO A 82 3.15 4.27 -0.83
C PRO A 82 4.08 4.32 0.37
N PHE A 83 5.31 3.83 0.25
CA PHE A 83 6.23 3.65 1.38
C PHE A 83 7.58 4.33 1.21
N SER A 84 7.72 5.22 0.22
CA SER A 84 8.99 5.89 -0.11
C SER A 84 9.51 6.77 1.04
N ALA A 85 8.64 7.35 1.84
CA ALA A 85 8.99 8.22 2.97
C ALA A 85 9.22 7.47 4.30
N LEU A 86 9.11 6.14 4.31
CA LEU A 86 9.30 5.32 5.51
C LEU A 86 10.76 4.89 5.67
N ASP A 87 11.19 4.72 6.92
CA ASP A 87 12.46 4.06 7.21
C ASP A 87 12.45 2.60 6.69
N PRO A 88 13.63 1.99 6.46
CA PRO A 88 13.71 0.67 5.82
C PRO A 88 12.98 -0.44 6.59
N ALA A 89 13.00 -0.42 7.94
CA ALA A 89 12.37 -1.45 8.75
C ALA A 89 10.83 -1.36 8.64
N LEU A 90 10.29 -0.16 8.80
CA LEU A 90 8.85 0.10 8.69
C LEU A 90 8.35 -0.14 7.26
N ARG A 91 9.14 0.22 6.24
CA ARG A 91 8.83 -0.08 4.84
C ARG A 91 8.64 -1.59 4.62
N GLN A 92 9.55 -2.40 5.13
CA GLN A 92 9.47 -3.86 4.98
C GLN A 92 8.26 -4.45 5.72
N GLU A 93 7.96 -3.93 6.90
CA GLU A 93 6.75 -4.31 7.64
C GLU A 93 5.49 -4.00 6.85
N MET A 94 5.39 -2.81 6.26
CA MET A 94 4.24 -2.39 5.45
C MET A 94 4.08 -3.19 4.16
N LEU A 95 5.19 -3.53 3.48
CA LEU A 95 5.16 -4.39 2.30
C LEU A 95 4.63 -5.80 2.64
N THR A 96 5.08 -6.37 3.75
CA THR A 96 4.59 -7.67 4.23
C THR A 96 3.09 -7.60 4.53
N LEU A 97 2.67 -6.56 5.25
CA LEU A 97 1.26 -6.36 5.61
C LEU A 97 0.36 -6.23 4.37
N VAL A 98 0.77 -5.43 3.38
CA VAL A 98 0.03 -5.28 2.11
C VAL A 98 -0.08 -6.61 1.39
N ASN A 99 1.03 -7.34 1.27
CA ASN A 99 1.04 -8.65 0.61
C ASN A 99 0.07 -9.63 1.28
N ASP A 100 0.12 -9.73 2.61
CA ASP A 100 -0.75 -10.61 3.40
C ASP A 100 -2.23 -10.27 3.21
N VAL A 101 -2.58 -8.98 3.21
CA VAL A 101 -3.96 -8.55 3.01
C VAL A 101 -4.41 -8.83 1.57
N CYS A 102 -3.58 -8.53 0.58
CA CYS A 102 -3.90 -8.81 -0.83
C CYS A 102 -4.15 -10.31 -1.06
N GLN A 103 -3.33 -11.18 -0.45
CA GLN A 103 -3.52 -12.62 -0.54
C GLN A 103 -4.81 -13.09 0.14
N ARG A 104 -5.09 -12.63 1.36
CA ARG A 104 -6.29 -13.01 2.12
C ARG A 104 -7.59 -12.56 1.46
N GLN A 105 -7.59 -11.38 0.85
CA GLN A 105 -8.74 -10.78 0.20
C GLN A 105 -8.80 -11.04 -1.32
N HIS A 106 -7.85 -11.80 -1.87
CA HIS A 106 -7.73 -12.07 -3.30
C HIS A 106 -7.68 -10.81 -4.17
N LEU A 107 -6.96 -9.77 -3.71
CA LEU A 107 -6.83 -8.51 -4.43
C LEU A 107 -5.72 -8.58 -5.48
N THR A 108 -5.95 -7.93 -6.60
CA THR A 108 -4.87 -7.63 -7.55
C THR A 108 -4.17 -6.34 -7.12
N LEU A 109 -2.88 -6.44 -6.79
CA LEU A 109 -2.06 -5.28 -6.42
C LEU A 109 -1.33 -4.74 -7.65
N LEU A 110 -1.47 -3.44 -7.91
CA LEU A 110 -0.60 -2.68 -8.79
C LEU A 110 0.11 -1.60 -7.98
N MET A 111 1.43 -1.70 -7.85
CA MET A 111 2.24 -0.77 -7.08
C MET A 111 3.30 -0.12 -7.97
N VAL A 112 3.41 1.21 -7.90
CA VAL A 112 4.52 1.96 -8.47
C VAL A 112 5.57 2.14 -7.37
N SER A 113 6.83 1.81 -7.68
CA SER A 113 7.97 2.00 -6.79
C SER A 113 9.24 2.26 -7.60
N HIS A 114 10.15 3.07 -7.05
CA HIS A 114 11.51 3.23 -7.56
C HIS A 114 12.48 2.21 -6.95
N SER A 115 12.01 1.38 -6.01
CA SER A 115 12.82 0.38 -5.32
C SER A 115 12.64 -1.00 -5.94
N VAL A 116 13.71 -1.51 -6.53
CA VAL A 116 13.75 -2.89 -7.04
C VAL A 116 13.58 -3.92 -5.92
N GLU A 117 14.08 -3.58 -4.71
CA GLU A 117 13.96 -4.47 -3.54
C GLU A 117 12.50 -4.62 -3.08
N ASP A 118 11.72 -3.52 -3.15
CA ASP A 118 10.29 -3.56 -2.84
C ASP A 118 9.54 -4.46 -3.83
N ALA A 119 9.85 -4.30 -5.12
CA ALA A 119 9.26 -5.12 -6.18
C ALA A 119 9.58 -6.61 -5.97
N ALA A 120 10.86 -6.95 -5.78
CA ALA A 120 11.30 -8.33 -5.55
C ALA A 120 10.66 -9.01 -4.34
N ARG A 121 10.14 -8.23 -3.41
CA ARG A 121 9.54 -8.73 -2.18
C ARG A 121 8.04 -9.00 -2.32
N ILE A 122 7.32 -8.19 -3.10
CA ILE A 122 5.85 -8.19 -3.11
C ILE A 122 5.25 -8.66 -4.43
N ALA A 123 5.97 -8.51 -5.55
CA ALA A 123 5.43 -8.71 -6.88
C ALA A 123 5.97 -10.00 -7.55
N PRO A 124 5.12 -10.89 -8.05
CA PRO A 124 5.55 -12.00 -8.90
C PRO A 124 5.95 -11.55 -10.30
N ARG A 125 5.53 -10.35 -10.72
CA ARG A 125 5.76 -9.76 -12.04
C ARG A 125 6.02 -8.27 -11.90
N SER A 126 7.02 -7.78 -12.64
CA SER A 126 7.38 -6.36 -12.69
C SER A 126 7.37 -5.84 -14.11
N LEU A 127 7.01 -4.56 -14.24
CA LEU A 127 7.07 -3.79 -15.47
C LEU A 127 8.08 -2.65 -15.26
N VAL A 128 9.06 -2.52 -16.15
CA VAL A 128 9.97 -1.37 -16.16
C VAL A 128 9.47 -0.38 -17.21
N VAL A 129 9.21 0.85 -16.79
CA VAL A 129 8.77 1.93 -17.67
C VAL A 129 9.93 2.88 -17.89
N ALA A 130 10.29 3.12 -19.16
CA ALA A 130 11.28 4.10 -19.57
C ALA A 130 10.76 4.86 -20.80
N ASP A 131 11.00 6.16 -20.84
CA ASP A 131 10.57 7.04 -21.94
C ASP A 131 9.09 6.91 -22.31
N GLY A 132 8.23 6.76 -21.30
CA GLY A 132 6.77 6.63 -21.47
C GLY A 132 6.30 5.31 -22.09
N ARG A 133 7.16 4.28 -22.13
CA ARG A 133 6.86 2.95 -22.68
C ARG A 133 7.24 1.85 -21.69
N ILE A 134 6.60 0.70 -21.82
CA ILE A 134 7.02 -0.51 -21.12
C ILE A 134 8.29 -1.01 -21.85
N ALA A 135 9.44 -0.81 -21.20
CA ALA A 135 10.73 -1.22 -21.70
C ALA A 135 11.06 -2.68 -21.36
N TRP A 136 10.47 -3.19 -20.28
CA TRP A 136 10.63 -4.58 -19.87
C TRP A 136 9.38 -5.05 -19.11
N ASP A 137 9.07 -6.35 -19.28
CA ASP A 137 7.96 -7.06 -18.62
C ASP A 137 8.41 -8.48 -18.30
N GLY A 138 8.31 -8.90 -17.06
CA GLY A 138 8.74 -10.25 -16.68
C GLY A 138 8.60 -10.56 -15.21
N ALA A 139 9.06 -11.78 -14.83
CA ALA A 139 9.07 -12.23 -13.44
C ALA A 139 10.08 -11.42 -12.63
N ASP A 140 9.68 -10.98 -11.45
CA ASP A 140 10.45 -10.07 -10.59
C ASP A 140 11.83 -10.60 -10.22
N ARG A 141 11.97 -11.93 -9.99
CA ARG A 141 13.27 -12.58 -9.76
C ARG A 141 14.33 -12.25 -10.83
N ASN A 142 13.90 -11.91 -12.06
CA ASN A 142 14.81 -11.57 -13.16
C ASN A 142 15.23 -10.08 -13.10
N VAL A 143 14.44 -9.22 -12.49
CA VAL A 143 14.79 -7.79 -12.26
C VAL A 143 15.92 -7.69 -11.24
N ALA A 144 15.85 -8.50 -10.17
CA ALA A 144 16.87 -8.54 -9.13
C ALA A 144 18.18 -9.22 -9.59
N GLN A 145 18.16 -10.03 -10.65
CA GLN A 145 19.35 -10.66 -11.20
C GLN A 145 20.11 -9.66 -12.09
N ARG A 146 21.33 -9.29 -11.67
CA ARG A 146 22.21 -8.28 -12.26
C ARG A 146 22.59 -8.48 -13.74
N HIS A 147 22.07 -9.51 -14.39
CA HIS A 147 22.37 -9.89 -15.78
C HIS A 147 21.17 -9.78 -16.71
N SER A 148 20.07 -9.16 -16.28
CA SER A 148 18.88 -8.99 -17.12
C SER A 148 18.88 -7.65 -17.85
N SER A 149 18.20 -7.58 -18.98
CA SER A 149 17.93 -6.33 -19.69
C SER A 149 17.27 -5.28 -18.79
N ALA A 150 16.48 -5.73 -17.80
CA ALA A 150 15.85 -4.87 -16.79
C ALA A 150 16.89 -4.19 -15.88
N SER A 151 17.94 -4.92 -15.45
CA SER A 151 18.99 -4.35 -14.60
C SER A 151 19.72 -3.22 -15.28
N HIS A 152 19.98 -3.34 -16.58
CA HIS A 152 20.61 -2.28 -17.37
C HIS A 152 19.74 -1.03 -17.45
N LEU A 153 18.44 -1.18 -17.67
CA LEU A 153 17.46 -0.08 -17.70
C LEU A 153 17.33 0.65 -16.35
N LEU A 154 17.53 -0.06 -15.26
CA LEU A 154 17.47 0.47 -13.89
C LEU A 154 18.82 1.03 -13.39
N GLY A 155 19.88 1.02 -14.23
CA GLY A 155 21.20 1.49 -13.85
C GLY A 155 21.90 0.61 -12.81
N ILE A 156 21.46 -0.64 -12.63
CA ILE A 156 22.06 -1.59 -11.69
C ILE A 156 23.28 -2.21 -12.39
N SER A 157 24.44 -1.59 -12.19
CA SER A 157 25.72 -2.12 -12.69
C SER A 157 26.14 -3.35 -11.89
N ALA A 158 26.54 -4.42 -12.58
CA ALA A 158 27.30 -5.50 -11.96
C ALA A 158 28.64 -4.94 -11.47
N ARG A 159 28.89 -4.97 -10.16
CA ARG A 159 30.22 -4.79 -9.60
C ARG A 159 30.95 -6.11 -9.58
#